data_a3f096bea3a975c4818f32fe0cf4836a
#
_entry.id   a3f096bea3a975c4818f32fe0cf4836a
#
_cell.length_a   1.000
_cell.length_b   1.000
_cell.length_c   1.000
_cell.angle_alpha   90.00
_cell.angle_beta   90.00
_cell.angle_gamma   90.00
#
_symmetry.space_group_name_H-M   'P 1'
#
loop_
_entity.id
_entity.type
_entity.pdbx_description
1 polymer ?
#
loop_
_entity_poly.entity_id
_entity_poly.type
_entity_poly.pdbx_seq_one_letter_code
_entity_poly.pdbx_strand_id
1 'polypeptide(L)'
;MPPVTAPLPELVLYTRAGCHLCDEARAIVQGLLEDRAARALPIAALAERDITTNPDWERQLFDRIPVLELRGRRLELAVSPAKVRAFLADALDGSLV
;
A
#
# COMPACT_ATOMS: atom_id res chain seq x y z
N MET A 1 6.93 -30.19 -12.45
CA MET A 1 7.57 -28.89 -12.51
C MET A 1 6.83 -27.88 -11.67
N PRO A 2 7.50 -27.22 -10.77
CA PRO A 2 6.79 -26.25 -9.95
C PRO A 2 6.33 -25.08 -10.80
N PRO A 3 5.20 -24.50 -10.47
CA PRO A 3 4.73 -23.34 -11.20
C PRO A 3 5.71 -22.17 -11.02
N VAL A 4 5.89 -21.42 -12.07
CA VAL A 4 6.65 -20.19 -11.96
C VAL A 4 5.75 -19.20 -11.24
N THR A 5 6.20 -18.81 -10.06
CA THR A 5 5.44 -17.84 -9.30
C THR A 5 6.05 -16.49 -9.54
N ALA A 6 5.33 -15.63 -10.20
CA ALA A 6 5.78 -14.26 -10.36
C ALA A 6 5.87 -13.61 -8.97
N PRO A 7 6.87 -12.77 -8.72
CA PRO A 7 6.92 -12.06 -7.46
C PRO A 7 5.68 -11.18 -7.31
N LEU A 8 5.21 -11.04 -6.08
CA LEU A 8 4.08 -10.17 -5.79
C LEU A 8 4.47 -8.73 -6.09
N PRO A 9 3.53 -7.93 -6.58
CA PRO A 9 3.80 -6.51 -6.71
C PRO A 9 4.07 -5.90 -5.34
N GLU A 10 4.91 -4.89 -5.31
CA GLU A 10 5.27 -4.23 -4.06
C GLU A 10 4.29 -3.09 -3.78
N LEU A 11 3.68 -3.15 -2.61
CA LEU A 11 2.82 -2.07 -2.11
C LEU A 11 3.67 -1.28 -1.11
N VAL A 12 4.02 -0.06 -1.47
CA VAL A 12 4.85 0.79 -0.63
C VAL A 12 3.96 1.66 0.25
N LEU A 13 4.24 1.66 1.54
CA LEU A 13 3.61 2.58 2.49
C LEU A 13 4.67 3.55 2.96
N TYR A 14 4.51 4.82 2.59
CA TYR A 14 5.42 5.88 3.05
C TYR A 14 4.96 6.36 4.41
N THR A 15 5.87 6.33 5.36
CA THR A 15 5.58 6.64 6.77
C THR A 15 6.69 7.50 7.36
N ARG A 16 6.55 7.82 8.64
CA ARG A 16 7.65 8.35 9.45
C ARG A 16 7.44 7.91 10.90
N ALA A 17 8.50 7.96 11.68
CA ALA A 17 8.42 7.60 13.08
C ALA A 17 7.45 8.54 13.82
N GLY A 18 6.67 7.97 14.73
CA GLY A 18 5.72 8.75 15.52
C GLY A 18 4.46 9.18 14.78
N CYS A 19 4.23 8.64 13.61
CA CYS A 19 3.05 8.98 12.82
C CYS A 19 1.88 8.07 13.19
N HIS A 20 0.92 8.61 13.93
CA HIS A 20 -0.25 7.87 14.39
C HIS A 20 -1.11 7.40 13.22
N LEU A 21 -1.32 8.26 12.25
CA LEU A 21 -2.10 7.93 11.06
C LEU A 21 -1.43 6.86 10.22
N CYS A 22 -0.10 6.83 10.23
CA CYS A 22 0.65 5.80 9.52
C CYS A 22 0.43 4.43 10.16
N ASP A 23 0.33 4.38 11.48
CA ASP A 23 0.02 3.13 12.19
C ASP A 23 -1.38 2.65 11.84
N GLU A 24 -2.34 3.57 11.74
CA GLU A 24 -3.70 3.23 11.32
C GLU A 24 -3.72 2.70 9.89
N ALA A 25 -3.02 3.36 8.99
CA ALA A 25 -2.94 2.92 7.60
C ALA A 25 -2.34 1.53 7.48
N ARG A 26 -1.29 1.26 8.25
CA ARG A 26 -0.65 -0.06 8.25
C ARG A 26 -1.65 -1.14 8.66
N ALA A 27 -2.41 -0.90 9.72
CA ALA A 27 -3.40 -1.86 10.19
C ALA A 27 -4.49 -2.09 9.15
N ILE A 28 -4.97 -1.04 8.52
CA ILE A 28 -6.00 -1.13 7.47
C ILE A 28 -5.48 -1.98 6.30
N VAL A 29 -4.28 -1.67 5.82
CA VAL A 29 -3.69 -2.37 4.68
C VAL A 29 -3.49 -3.85 5.01
N GLN A 30 -2.92 -4.14 6.18
CA GLN A 30 -2.66 -5.53 6.56
C GLN A 30 -3.96 -6.32 6.64
N GLY A 31 -4.99 -5.74 7.24
CA GLY A 31 -6.29 -6.41 7.35
C GLY A 31 -6.92 -6.67 5.99
N LEU A 32 -6.83 -5.71 5.09
CA LEU A 32 -7.38 -5.87 3.74
C LEU A 32 -6.60 -6.88 2.91
N LEU A 33 -5.29 -6.93 3.04
CA LEU A 33 -4.48 -7.92 2.33
C LEU A 33 -4.78 -9.32 2.86
N GLU A 34 -4.96 -9.47 4.16
CA GLU A 34 -5.34 -10.76 4.76
C GLU A 34 -6.70 -11.22 4.26
N ASP A 35 -7.66 -10.29 4.21
CA ASP A 35 -8.99 -10.60 3.69
C ASP A 35 -8.92 -11.03 2.23
N ARG A 36 -8.15 -10.33 1.42
CA ARG A 36 -7.98 -10.69 0.01
C ARG A 36 -7.35 -12.07 -0.14
N ALA A 37 -6.33 -12.36 0.65
CA ALA A 37 -5.69 -13.68 0.61
C ALA A 37 -6.68 -14.78 0.99
N ALA A 38 -7.51 -14.55 2.00
CA ALA A 38 -8.51 -15.53 2.41
C ALA A 38 -9.56 -15.80 1.33
N ARG A 39 -9.78 -14.82 0.46
CA ARG A 39 -10.73 -14.95 -0.66
C ARG A 39 -10.05 -15.37 -1.96
N ALA A 40 -8.78 -15.72 -1.91
CA ALA A 40 -7.99 -16.07 -3.10
C ALA A 40 -7.96 -14.95 -4.15
N LEU A 41 -8.03 -13.71 -3.71
CA LEU A 41 -7.88 -12.54 -4.57
C LEU A 41 -6.40 -12.12 -4.65
N PRO A 42 -5.98 -11.43 -5.70
CA PRO A 42 -4.61 -10.97 -5.81
C PRO A 42 -4.18 -10.11 -4.61
N ILE A 43 -2.94 -10.29 -4.17
CA ILE A 43 -2.37 -9.53 -3.06
C ILE A 43 -1.07 -8.86 -3.50
N ALA A 44 -0.51 -8.07 -2.61
CA ALA A 44 0.75 -7.37 -2.80
C ALA A 44 1.62 -7.57 -1.56
N ALA A 45 2.92 -7.40 -1.71
CA ALA A 45 3.84 -7.44 -0.59
C ALA A 45 4.00 -6.04 -0.03
N LEU A 46 3.69 -5.87 1.24
CA LEU A 46 3.79 -4.55 1.88
C LEU A 46 5.25 -4.24 2.23
N ALA A 47 5.72 -3.09 1.80
CA ALA A 47 7.03 -2.57 2.14
C ALA A 47 6.88 -1.15 2.66
N GLU A 48 7.52 -0.83 3.76
CA GLU A 48 7.45 0.52 4.32
C GLU A 48 8.70 1.31 3.98
N ARG A 49 8.51 2.60 3.76
CA ARG A 49 9.60 3.54 3.52
C ARG A 49 9.45 4.70 4.47
N ASP A 50 10.48 4.95 5.26
CA ASP A 50 10.51 6.12 6.13
C ASP A 50 10.95 7.32 5.28
N ILE A 51 10.07 8.32 5.17
CA ILE A 51 10.35 9.47 4.30
C ILE A 51 11.56 10.28 4.75
N THR A 52 11.94 10.17 6.02
CA THR A 52 13.10 10.91 6.53
C THR A 52 14.42 10.34 6.03
N THR A 53 14.41 9.16 5.42
CA THR A 53 15.63 8.55 4.86
C THR A 53 15.94 9.05 3.45
N ASN A 54 15.07 9.84 2.86
CA ASN A 54 15.29 10.38 1.53
C ASN A 54 14.73 11.80 1.46
N PRO A 55 15.58 12.82 1.28
CA PRO A 55 15.12 14.21 1.30
C PRO A 55 14.03 14.53 0.28
N ASP A 56 14.04 13.86 -0.86
CA ASP A 56 13.00 14.09 -1.88
C ASP A 56 11.65 13.57 -1.39
N TRP A 57 11.64 12.40 -0.76
CA TRP A 57 10.40 11.86 -0.18
C TRP A 57 9.87 12.79 0.89
N GLU A 58 10.75 13.23 1.79
CA GLU A 58 10.32 14.09 2.89
C GLU A 58 9.73 15.39 2.36
N ARG A 59 10.40 15.99 1.38
CA ARG A 59 9.95 17.25 0.80
C ARG A 59 8.60 17.12 0.10
N GLN A 60 8.38 15.99 -0.60
CA GLN A 60 7.17 15.79 -1.38
C GLN A 60 6.01 15.27 -0.54
N LEU A 61 6.28 14.51 0.52
CA LEU A 61 5.26 13.72 1.18
C LEU A 61 5.01 14.08 2.64
N PHE A 62 5.77 15.03 3.22
CA PHE A 62 5.71 15.28 4.66
C PHE A 62 4.29 15.60 5.17
N ASP A 63 3.47 16.21 4.35
CA ASP A 63 2.10 16.58 4.71
C ASP A 63 1.05 15.67 4.06
N ARG A 64 1.48 14.59 3.45
CA ARG A 64 0.59 13.68 2.71
C ARG A 64 0.60 12.27 3.26
N ILE A 65 1.54 11.94 4.13
CA ILE A 65 1.63 10.60 4.70
C ILE A 65 0.46 10.33 5.65
N PRO A 66 0.00 9.09 5.75
CA PRO A 66 0.52 7.90 5.06
C PRO A 66 0.14 7.86 3.58
N VAL A 67 1.10 7.49 2.74
CA VAL A 67 0.88 7.40 1.29
C VAL A 67 1.11 5.96 0.86
N LEU A 68 0.18 5.42 0.07
CA LEU A 68 0.32 4.12 -0.56
C LEU A 68 0.69 4.29 -2.02
N GLU A 69 1.58 3.42 -2.49
CA GLU A 69 1.97 3.40 -3.90
C GLU A 69 2.01 1.97 -4.39
N LEU A 70 1.33 1.69 -5.50
CA LEU A 70 1.22 0.35 -6.03
C LEU A 70 1.00 0.45 -7.55
N ARG A 71 1.89 -0.19 -8.31
CA ARG A 71 1.78 -0.23 -9.77
C ARG A 71 1.60 1.15 -10.40
N GLY A 72 2.36 2.12 -9.90
CA GLY A 72 2.33 3.47 -10.42
C GLY A 72 1.15 4.32 -9.96
N ARG A 73 0.27 3.77 -9.12
CA ARG A 73 -0.85 4.51 -8.54
C ARG A 73 -0.50 4.93 -7.13
N ARG A 74 -1.05 6.03 -6.69
CA ARG A 74 -0.76 6.59 -5.37
C ARG A 74 -2.03 7.02 -4.68
N LEU A 75 -2.13 6.73 -3.38
CA LEU A 75 -3.22 7.19 -2.54
C LEU A 75 -2.62 7.93 -1.34
N GLU A 76 -2.93 9.21 -1.24
CA GLU A 76 -2.45 10.06 -0.14
C GLU A 76 -3.41 9.99 1.04
N LEU A 77 -2.89 10.20 2.25
CA LEU A 77 -3.67 10.19 3.48
C LEU A 77 -4.51 8.91 3.57
N ALA A 78 -3.85 7.77 3.47
CA ALA A 78 -4.48 6.48 3.31
C ALA A 78 -5.05 5.94 4.62
N VAL A 79 -6.00 6.66 5.22
CA VAL A 79 -6.62 6.29 6.50
C VAL A 79 -8.10 5.98 6.39
N SER A 80 -8.63 5.90 5.18
CA SER A 80 -10.01 5.50 4.96
C SER A 80 -10.04 4.05 4.49
N PRO A 81 -10.63 3.12 5.26
CA PRO A 81 -10.71 1.72 4.81
C PRO A 81 -11.38 1.57 3.45
N ALA A 82 -12.43 2.34 3.18
CA ALA A 82 -13.12 2.28 1.90
C ALA A 82 -12.23 2.72 0.75
N LYS A 83 -11.46 3.81 0.93
CA LYS A 83 -10.56 4.28 -0.11
C LYS A 83 -9.39 3.35 -0.33
N VAL A 84 -8.86 2.78 0.74
CA VAL A 84 -7.77 1.81 0.62
C VAL A 84 -8.25 0.55 -0.08
N ARG A 85 -9.46 0.07 0.26
CA ARG A 85 -10.04 -1.09 -0.41
C ARG A 85 -10.18 -0.84 -1.91
N ALA A 86 -10.73 0.31 -2.29
CA ALA A 86 -10.89 0.66 -3.69
C ALA A 86 -9.55 0.79 -4.40
N PHE A 87 -8.57 1.38 -3.74
CA PHE A 87 -7.22 1.53 -4.29
C PHE A 87 -6.59 0.16 -4.59
N LEU A 88 -6.69 -0.79 -3.65
CA LEU A 88 -6.14 -2.12 -3.85
C LEU A 88 -6.87 -2.85 -4.97
N ALA A 89 -8.19 -2.75 -5.02
CA ALA A 89 -8.96 -3.40 -6.07
C ALA A 89 -8.60 -2.84 -7.45
N ASP A 90 -8.50 -1.53 -7.56
CA ASP A 90 -8.14 -0.90 -8.82
C ASP A 90 -6.75 -1.32 -9.29
N ALA A 91 -5.80 -1.38 -8.37
CA ALA A 91 -4.43 -1.68 -8.72
C ALA A 91 -4.18 -3.17 -8.95
N LEU A 92 -4.93 -4.04 -8.27
CA LEU A 92 -4.68 -5.48 -8.31
C LEU A 92 -5.67 -6.24 -9.19
N ASP A 93 -6.93 -5.80 -9.25
CA ASP A 93 -7.98 -6.53 -9.98
C ASP A 93 -8.42 -5.80 -11.22
N GLY A 94 -8.23 -4.52 -11.28
CA GLY A 94 -8.93 -3.64 -12.19
C GLY A 94 -8.42 -3.56 -13.57
N SER A 95 -7.57 -4.41 -13.93
CA SER A 95 -6.95 -4.27 -15.22
C SER A 95 -7.72 -4.84 -16.33
N LEU A 96 -8.93 -5.17 -16.12
CA LEU A 96 -9.63 -5.90 -17.10
C LEU A 96 -10.21 -5.11 -18.16
N VAL A 97 -9.92 -4.03 -18.30
CA VAL A 97 -10.61 -3.33 -19.33
C VAL A 97 -10.49 -3.74 -20.66
#